data_f24adfb3029ed2467f9752feaf961612
#
_entry.id   f24adfb3029ed2467f9752feaf961612
#
_cell.length_a   1.000
_cell.length_b   1.000
_cell.length_c   1.000
_cell.angle_alpha   90.00
_cell.angle_beta   90.00
_cell.angle_gamma   90.00
#
_symmetry.space_group_name_H-M   'P 1'
#
loop_
_entity.id
_entity.type
_entity.pdbx_description
1 polymer ?
#
loop_
_entity_poly.entity_id
_entity_poly.type
_entity_poly.pdbx_seq_one_letter_code
_entity_poly.pdbx_strand_id
1 'polypeptide(L)'
;MKLMYSQNNPAGSSQAREALRSRPADSGPRRFPQEASMGERTDMTRSAAVAGYFYSREADALRGEITALMREGAALRERQAPGLAGLFGQGTTLPGGARHPLMVLLPHAGYMYSGAVACAALAGVELPRRLIVLGPSHTGVGHMQGFWPEGAWRTPLGDIPVDAKLGKELESLGGGFAPDIACHMREHAIEVLLPFLRFARPDCSILPVTIGMPSAPGGLAKAALALAEVLKRHAGEEGGPREVGLVVSSDMNHFENEAHTRELDEAALRPLLVLDASLLLREVHGRGISMCGALPAALGVMACRALGASHAHLCAHDTSAAASGDTRRVVGYASALVW
;
A
#
# COMPACT_ATOMS: atom_id res chain seq x y z
N MET A 1 -8.04 2.56 -19.73
CA MET A 1 -6.73 1.94 -19.94
C MET A 1 -6.86 0.46 -19.66
N LYS A 2 -7.28 -0.31 -20.68
CA LYS A 2 -7.36 -1.79 -20.66
C LYS A 2 -6.07 -2.33 -21.25
N LEU A 3 -5.53 -3.39 -20.65
CA LEU A 3 -4.35 -4.22 -21.00
C LEU A 3 -3.29 -4.09 -19.91
N MET A 4 -2.97 -5.19 -19.19
CA MET A 4 -2.19 -6.34 -19.56
C MET A 4 -2.09 -7.31 -18.38
N TYR A 5 -2.78 -8.40 -18.43
CA TYR A 5 -2.35 -9.67 -17.84
C TYR A 5 -2.60 -10.75 -18.90
N SER A 6 -1.66 -10.90 -19.83
CA SER A 6 -1.57 -12.05 -20.69
C SER A 6 -0.40 -12.92 -20.22
N GLN A 7 -0.72 -13.97 -19.49
CA GLN A 7 0.24 -15.03 -19.20
C GLN A 7 0.39 -15.92 -20.42
N ASN A 8 1.57 -15.96 -20.99
CA ASN A 8 2.01 -17.06 -21.86
C ASN A 8 2.51 -18.22 -20.99
N ASN A 9 1.71 -19.29 -20.93
CA ASN A 9 2.15 -20.60 -20.46
C ASN A 9 2.06 -21.56 -21.65
N PRO A 10 3.15 -22.11 -22.17
CA PRO A 10 3.10 -23.12 -23.21
C PRO A 10 3.03 -24.52 -22.60
N ALA A 11 2.17 -25.35 -23.18
CA ALA A 11 2.01 -26.79 -22.98
C ALA A 11 0.95 -27.24 -21.95
N GLY A 12 -0.26 -27.43 -22.46
CA GLY A 12 -1.33 -28.24 -21.87
C GLY A 12 -2.15 -28.90 -22.96
N SER A 13 -2.07 -30.23 -23.00
CA SER A 13 -2.52 -31.18 -24.01
C SER A 13 -4.00 -31.05 -24.44
N SER A 14 -4.25 -31.51 -25.68
CA SER A 14 -5.49 -31.49 -26.46
C SER A 14 -6.72 -32.22 -25.86
N GLN A 15 -6.65 -32.79 -24.67
CA GLN A 15 -7.75 -33.57 -24.06
C GLN A 15 -8.74 -32.77 -23.22
N ALA A 16 -8.45 -31.48 -22.91
CA ALA A 16 -9.35 -30.65 -22.11
C ALA A 16 -10.44 -29.90 -22.90
N ARG A 17 -10.45 -30.01 -24.22
CA ARG A 17 -11.41 -29.27 -25.10
C ARG A 17 -12.66 -30.06 -25.48
N GLU A 18 -12.77 -31.32 -25.15
CA GLU A 18 -13.88 -32.20 -25.58
C GLU A 18 -14.97 -32.40 -24.51
N ALA A 19 -14.72 -31.99 -23.26
CA ALA A 19 -15.65 -32.17 -22.12
C ALA A 19 -16.69 -31.06 -21.93
N LEU A 20 -16.72 -30.02 -22.79
CA LEU A 20 -17.59 -28.85 -22.65
C LEU A 20 -18.79 -28.78 -23.63
N ARG A 21 -19.11 -29.86 -24.32
CA ARG A 21 -20.17 -29.86 -25.33
C ARG A 21 -21.38 -30.75 -25.04
N SER A 22 -21.75 -31.02 -23.79
CA SER A 22 -23.01 -31.71 -23.52
C SER A 22 -23.59 -31.33 -22.18
N ARG A 23 -24.33 -30.21 -22.11
CA ARG A 23 -25.39 -30.00 -21.11
C ARG A 23 -26.56 -29.25 -21.76
N PRO A 24 -27.82 -29.73 -21.61
CA PRO A 24 -28.99 -29.08 -22.17
C PRO A 24 -29.37 -27.80 -21.39
N ALA A 25 -29.92 -26.83 -22.13
CA ALA A 25 -30.45 -25.59 -21.60
C ALA A 25 -31.72 -25.88 -20.78
N ASP A 26 -31.71 -25.58 -19.51
CA ASP A 26 -32.91 -25.49 -18.68
C ASP A 26 -33.18 -23.99 -18.39
N SER A 27 -34.28 -23.53 -19.02
CA SER A 27 -34.76 -22.15 -18.95
C SER A 27 -35.91 -22.04 -17.94
N GLY A 28 -35.57 -21.71 -16.68
CA GLY A 28 -36.54 -21.31 -15.68
C GLY A 28 -36.02 -20.12 -14.85
N PRO A 29 -36.87 -19.12 -14.50
CA PRO A 29 -36.42 -17.97 -13.73
C PRO A 29 -36.06 -18.41 -12.31
N ARG A 30 -34.77 -18.34 -11.97
CA ARG A 30 -34.31 -18.58 -10.60
C ARG A 30 -34.75 -17.42 -9.71
N ARG A 31 -35.69 -17.70 -8.81
CA ARG A 31 -36.06 -16.82 -7.70
C ARG A 31 -34.84 -16.64 -6.80
N PHE A 32 -34.43 -15.41 -6.60
CA PHE A 32 -33.50 -15.04 -5.52
C PHE A 32 -34.17 -15.29 -4.17
N PRO A 33 -33.50 -15.83 -3.16
CA PRO A 33 -34.06 -15.94 -1.83
C PRO A 33 -34.31 -14.54 -1.27
N GLN A 34 -35.54 -14.30 -0.78
CA GLN A 34 -35.90 -13.12 0.00
C GLN A 34 -35.17 -13.16 1.34
N GLU A 35 -34.73 -11.98 1.76
CA GLU A 35 -34.37 -11.50 3.08
C GLU A 35 -34.23 -12.56 4.18
N ALA A 36 -33.00 -12.93 4.49
CA ALA A 36 -32.63 -13.59 5.73
C ALA A 36 -32.65 -12.54 6.85
N SER A 37 -33.37 -12.85 7.90
CA SER A 37 -33.55 -12.06 9.12
C SER A 37 -32.25 -11.54 9.72
N MET A 38 -32.22 -10.29 10.16
CA MET A 38 -31.21 -9.68 11.03
C MET A 38 -31.00 -10.56 12.27
N GLY A 39 -29.88 -11.28 12.33
CA GLY A 39 -29.58 -12.14 13.47
C GLY A 39 -28.23 -12.82 13.54
N GLU A 40 -27.39 -12.76 12.49
CA GLU A 40 -26.01 -13.27 12.57
C GLU A 40 -25.05 -12.17 12.11
N ARG A 41 -24.16 -11.72 13.02
CA ARG A 41 -22.98 -10.96 12.63
C ARG A 41 -22.16 -11.89 11.73
N THR A 42 -22.29 -11.75 10.44
CA THR A 42 -21.38 -12.36 9.48
C THR A 42 -19.99 -11.84 9.83
N ASP A 43 -19.09 -12.76 10.16
CA ASP A 43 -17.67 -12.45 10.42
C ASP A 43 -17.10 -11.80 9.15
N MET A 44 -16.96 -10.47 9.13
CA MET A 44 -16.46 -9.71 7.99
C MET A 44 -14.94 -9.81 7.92
N THR A 45 -14.44 -11.03 7.88
CA THR A 45 -12.99 -11.29 7.76
C THR A 45 -12.59 -11.42 6.29
N ARG A 46 -11.69 -10.52 5.83
CA ARG A 46 -11.07 -10.64 4.51
C ARG A 46 -9.97 -11.70 4.54
N SER A 47 -10.12 -12.74 3.74
CA SER A 47 -9.09 -13.76 3.56
C SER A 47 -7.89 -13.22 2.78
N ALA A 48 -6.69 -13.74 3.07
CA ALA A 48 -5.49 -13.43 2.31
C ALA A 48 -5.63 -13.97 0.86
N ALA A 49 -5.50 -13.06 -0.13
CA ALA A 49 -5.65 -13.39 -1.55
C ALA A 49 -4.31 -13.79 -2.20
N VAL A 50 -3.17 -13.28 -1.70
CA VAL A 50 -1.85 -13.46 -2.32
C VAL A 50 -0.83 -14.18 -1.44
N ALA A 51 -1.26 -14.74 -0.30
CA ALA A 51 -0.43 -15.60 0.54
C ALA A 51 0.04 -16.87 -0.21
N GLY A 52 1.34 -17.14 -0.18
CA GLY A 52 1.99 -18.20 -0.95
C GLY A 52 2.43 -17.79 -2.36
N TYR A 53 2.12 -16.53 -2.78
CA TYR A 53 2.58 -15.94 -4.04
C TYR A 53 3.47 -14.72 -3.83
N PHE A 54 3.05 -13.78 -3.00
CA PHE A 54 3.79 -12.55 -2.69
C PHE A 54 4.64 -12.68 -1.45
N TYR A 55 4.24 -13.52 -0.51
CA TYR A 55 4.92 -13.83 0.75
C TYR A 55 4.56 -15.25 1.21
N SER A 56 5.35 -15.82 2.10
CA SER A 56 5.13 -17.18 2.63
C SER A 56 3.74 -17.34 3.26
N ARG A 57 3.07 -18.46 2.93
CA ARG A 57 1.77 -18.82 3.51
C ARG A 57 1.88 -19.35 4.94
N GLU A 58 2.99 -20.01 5.24
CA GLU A 58 3.23 -20.63 6.54
C GLU A 58 3.75 -19.61 7.54
N ALA A 59 3.15 -19.54 8.72
CA ALA A 59 3.42 -18.51 9.73
C ALA A 59 4.90 -18.45 10.16
N ASP A 60 5.51 -19.59 10.43
CA ASP A 60 6.90 -19.66 10.91
C ASP A 60 7.88 -19.29 9.80
N ALA A 61 7.63 -19.78 8.59
CA ALA A 61 8.43 -19.39 7.40
C ALA A 61 8.35 -17.89 7.14
N LEU A 62 7.14 -17.31 7.20
CA LEU A 62 6.92 -15.88 7.02
C LEU A 62 7.59 -15.05 8.12
N ARG A 63 7.54 -15.49 9.37
CA ARG A 63 8.23 -14.82 10.48
C ARG A 63 9.73 -14.82 10.29
N GLY A 64 10.30 -15.95 9.86
CA GLY A 64 11.72 -16.07 9.50
C GLY A 64 12.11 -15.16 8.34
N GLU A 65 11.30 -15.15 7.26
CA GLU A 65 11.46 -14.29 6.09
C GLU A 65 11.47 -12.80 6.47
N ILE A 66 10.47 -12.34 7.23
CA ILE A 66 10.41 -10.93 7.67
C ILE A 66 11.59 -10.59 8.59
N THR A 67 11.99 -11.50 9.49
CA THR A 67 13.13 -11.26 10.38
C THR A 67 14.43 -11.06 9.58
N ALA A 68 14.63 -11.84 8.52
CA ALA A 68 15.78 -11.67 7.62
C ALA A 68 15.69 -10.35 6.86
N LEU A 69 14.52 -10.03 6.29
CA LEU A 69 14.28 -8.79 5.56
C LEU A 69 14.44 -7.54 6.42
N MET A 70 14.08 -7.57 7.70
CA MET A 70 14.30 -6.44 8.62
C MET A 70 15.81 -6.16 8.82
N ARG A 71 16.64 -7.20 8.93
CA ARG A 71 18.10 -7.04 9.01
C ARG A 71 18.68 -6.54 7.69
N GLU A 72 18.25 -7.13 6.58
CA GLU A 72 18.68 -6.74 5.24
C GLU A 72 18.28 -5.30 4.91
N GLY A 73 17.06 -4.89 5.24
CA GLY A 73 16.55 -3.54 5.05
C GLY A 73 17.34 -2.50 5.86
N ALA A 74 17.65 -2.79 7.13
CA ALA A 74 18.51 -1.92 7.93
C ALA A 74 19.89 -1.73 7.27
N ALA A 75 20.52 -2.83 6.86
CA ALA A 75 21.82 -2.80 6.18
C ALA A 75 21.74 -2.12 4.79
N LEU A 76 20.63 -2.31 4.05
CA LEU A 76 20.40 -1.65 2.76
C LEU A 76 20.32 -0.13 2.95
N ARG A 77 19.56 0.34 3.94
CA ARG A 77 19.47 1.77 4.26
C ARG A 77 20.84 2.37 4.56
N GLU A 78 21.63 1.73 5.41
CA GLU A 78 22.99 2.19 5.76
C GLU A 78 23.90 2.25 4.54
N ARG A 79 23.88 1.22 3.68
CA ARG A 79 24.69 1.19 2.46
C ARG A 79 24.31 2.27 1.45
N GLN A 80 23.01 2.55 1.31
CA GLN A 80 22.51 3.51 0.32
C GLN A 80 22.55 4.96 0.83
N ALA A 81 22.59 5.20 2.13
CA ALA A 81 22.48 6.53 2.72
C ALA A 81 23.44 7.58 2.11
N PRO A 82 24.75 7.31 1.86
CA PRO A 82 25.63 8.30 1.25
C PRO A 82 25.23 8.68 -0.18
N GLY A 83 24.83 7.70 -1.00
CA GLY A 83 24.37 7.94 -2.36
C GLY A 83 23.05 8.72 -2.42
N LEU A 84 22.08 8.33 -1.58
CA LEU A 84 20.78 9.02 -1.47
C LEU A 84 20.97 10.45 -0.92
N ALA A 85 21.88 10.66 0.03
CA ALA A 85 22.23 11.99 0.52
C ALA A 85 22.77 12.89 -0.59
N GLY A 86 23.65 12.38 -1.44
CA GLY A 86 24.18 13.10 -2.59
C GLY A 86 23.10 13.42 -3.64
N LEU A 87 22.20 12.47 -3.90
CA LEU A 87 21.16 12.59 -4.93
C LEU A 87 20.02 13.52 -4.52
N PHE A 88 19.58 13.45 -3.25
CA PHE A 88 18.38 14.11 -2.74
C PHE A 88 18.66 15.19 -1.67
N GLY A 89 19.93 15.40 -1.31
CA GLY A 89 20.28 16.42 -0.30
C GLY A 89 19.82 16.11 1.11
N GLN A 90 19.54 14.83 1.42
CA GLN A 90 19.08 14.40 2.74
C GLN A 90 20.25 14.00 3.66
N GLY A 91 20.01 13.91 4.97
CA GLY A 91 20.99 13.36 5.90
C GLY A 91 21.25 11.87 5.69
N THR A 92 22.41 11.38 6.12
CA THR A 92 22.78 9.96 6.03
C THR A 92 22.21 9.10 7.15
N THR A 93 21.67 9.72 8.21
CA THR A 93 21.07 9.05 9.36
C THR A 93 19.62 9.51 9.53
N LEU A 94 18.78 8.64 10.08
CA LEU A 94 17.43 9.02 10.46
C LEU A 94 17.48 10.00 11.63
N PRO A 95 16.91 11.21 11.51
CA PRO A 95 16.80 12.12 12.62
C PRO A 95 15.86 11.57 13.70
N GLY A 96 16.02 12.01 14.95
CA GLY A 96 15.23 11.50 16.08
C GLY A 96 13.72 11.58 15.88
N GLY A 97 13.21 12.63 15.21
CA GLY A 97 11.78 12.78 14.89
C GLY A 97 11.25 11.74 13.90
N ALA A 98 12.10 11.13 13.06
CA ALA A 98 11.69 10.06 12.13
C ALA A 98 11.32 8.74 12.84
N ARG A 99 11.57 8.61 14.15
CA ARG A 99 11.19 7.42 14.91
C ARG A 99 9.67 7.26 15.02
N HIS A 100 8.95 8.37 15.06
CA HIS A 100 7.47 8.42 15.10
C HIS A 100 6.92 9.17 13.88
N PRO A 101 7.02 8.58 12.67
CA PRO A 101 6.62 9.27 11.47
C PRO A 101 5.10 9.49 11.41
N LEU A 102 4.69 10.58 10.77
CA LEU A 102 3.30 10.83 10.37
C LEU A 102 2.86 9.84 9.29
N MET A 103 3.77 9.56 8.35
CA MET A 103 3.51 8.67 7.22
C MET A 103 4.74 7.81 6.92
N VAL A 104 4.46 6.55 6.58
CA VAL A 104 5.43 5.59 6.03
C VAL A 104 4.98 5.19 4.63
N LEU A 105 5.85 5.37 3.62
CA LEU A 105 5.64 4.85 2.26
C LEU A 105 6.36 3.51 2.14
N LEU A 106 5.67 2.48 1.64
CA LEU A 106 6.19 1.12 1.49
C LEU A 106 5.81 0.54 0.11
N PRO A 107 6.70 -0.21 -0.54
CA PRO A 107 6.40 -0.97 -1.76
C PRO A 107 5.64 -2.26 -1.43
N HIS A 108 4.86 -2.78 -2.42
CA HIS A 108 3.96 -3.92 -2.25
C HIS A 108 4.14 -5.05 -3.28
N ALA A 109 5.30 -5.14 -3.92
CA ALA A 109 5.66 -6.31 -4.70
C ALA A 109 5.91 -7.55 -3.82
N GLY A 110 6.16 -8.70 -4.44
CA GLY A 110 6.54 -9.91 -3.69
C GLY A 110 7.77 -9.68 -2.81
N TYR A 111 7.79 -10.29 -1.64
CA TYR A 111 8.80 -10.04 -0.59
C TYR A 111 10.24 -10.25 -1.06
N MET A 112 10.47 -11.22 -1.94
CA MET A 112 11.80 -11.45 -2.53
C MET A 112 12.33 -10.25 -3.33
N TYR A 113 11.44 -9.37 -3.83
CA TYR A 113 11.82 -8.22 -4.66
C TYR A 113 11.85 -6.92 -3.86
N SER A 114 10.78 -6.64 -3.12
CA SER A 114 10.58 -5.34 -2.47
C SER A 114 10.71 -5.38 -0.95
N GLY A 115 10.81 -6.56 -0.34
CA GLY A 115 10.75 -6.72 1.11
C GLY A 115 11.88 -6.01 1.85
N ALA A 116 13.12 -6.08 1.35
CA ALA A 116 14.24 -5.37 1.96
C ALA A 116 14.06 -3.85 1.89
N VAL A 117 13.53 -3.32 0.77
CA VAL A 117 13.21 -1.89 0.63
C VAL A 117 12.11 -1.46 1.59
N ALA A 118 11.02 -2.26 1.74
CA ALA A 118 9.97 -1.98 2.71
C ALA A 118 10.53 -1.96 4.15
N CYS A 119 11.34 -2.96 4.51
CA CYS A 119 11.94 -3.09 5.83
C CYS A 119 12.99 -2.01 6.13
N ALA A 120 13.60 -1.38 5.12
CA ALA A 120 14.50 -0.25 5.32
C ALA A 120 13.81 0.95 6.02
N ALA A 121 12.53 1.18 5.75
CA ALA A 121 11.76 2.19 6.46
C ALA A 121 11.27 1.69 7.83
N LEU A 122 10.87 0.41 7.94
CA LEU A 122 10.31 -0.12 9.18
C LEU A 122 11.36 -0.36 10.27
N ALA A 123 12.62 -0.62 9.88
CA ALA A 123 13.71 -0.82 10.82
C ALA A 123 14.04 0.49 11.55
N GLY A 124 13.72 0.57 12.83
CA GLY A 124 14.01 1.74 13.69
C GLY A 124 12.89 2.76 13.81
N VAL A 125 11.69 2.48 13.24
CA VAL A 125 10.49 3.28 13.50
C VAL A 125 9.57 2.58 14.50
N GLU A 126 8.81 3.38 15.24
CA GLU A 126 7.77 2.91 16.15
C GLU A 126 6.41 3.24 15.55
N LEU A 127 5.74 2.20 15.04
CA LEU A 127 4.40 2.34 14.46
C LEU A 127 3.36 2.55 15.58
N PRO A 128 2.37 3.43 15.39
CA PRO A 128 1.19 3.50 16.25
C PRO A 128 0.38 2.19 16.24
N ARG A 129 -0.48 2.03 17.26
CA ARG A 129 -1.39 0.87 17.30
C ARG A 129 -2.48 0.91 16.25
N ARG A 130 -2.89 2.09 15.81
CA ARG A 130 -3.98 2.32 14.88
C ARG A 130 -3.39 2.88 13.58
N LEU A 131 -3.59 2.18 12.47
CA LEU A 131 -2.97 2.53 11.19
C LEU A 131 -4.03 2.73 10.12
N ILE A 132 -4.03 3.89 9.48
CA ILE A 132 -4.75 4.09 8.22
C ILE A 132 -3.81 3.66 7.11
N VAL A 133 -4.22 2.66 6.31
CA VAL A 133 -3.39 2.10 5.24
C VAL A 133 -4.01 2.46 3.90
N LEU A 134 -3.36 3.36 3.17
CA LEU A 134 -3.79 3.79 1.84
C LEU A 134 -3.12 2.93 0.77
N GLY A 135 -3.90 2.36 -0.13
CA GLY A 135 -3.41 1.62 -1.29
C GLY A 135 -4.02 2.10 -2.60
N PRO A 136 -3.37 1.86 -3.74
CA PRO A 136 -3.97 2.11 -5.05
C PRO A 136 -5.14 1.16 -5.32
N SER A 137 -6.00 1.53 -6.28
CA SER A 137 -7.01 0.65 -6.85
C SER A 137 -6.53 0.09 -8.18
N HIS A 138 -5.92 -1.12 -8.18
CA HIS A 138 -5.49 -1.80 -9.41
C HIS A 138 -6.66 -2.39 -10.20
N THR A 139 -7.73 -2.74 -9.50
CA THR A 139 -8.89 -3.40 -10.14
C THR A 139 -9.88 -2.41 -10.75
N GLY A 140 -9.89 -1.17 -10.30
CA GLY A 140 -10.89 -0.16 -10.68
C GLY A 140 -12.31 -0.52 -10.23
N VAL A 141 -12.48 -1.51 -9.35
CA VAL A 141 -13.78 -1.99 -8.86
C VAL A 141 -14.14 -1.22 -7.59
N GLY A 142 -15.41 -0.89 -7.44
CA GLY A 142 -15.97 -0.28 -6.24
C GLY A 142 -15.73 1.22 -6.14
N HIS A 143 -15.81 1.73 -4.92
CA HIS A 143 -15.69 3.16 -4.63
C HIS A 143 -14.25 3.66 -4.76
N MET A 144 -14.06 4.84 -5.34
CA MET A 144 -12.72 5.41 -5.59
C MET A 144 -11.95 5.77 -4.31
N GLN A 145 -12.62 5.94 -3.19
CA GLN A 145 -12.07 6.17 -1.84
C GLN A 145 -12.80 5.25 -0.86
N GLY A 146 -12.75 3.94 -1.18
CA GLY A 146 -13.43 2.90 -0.44
C GLY A 146 -12.62 2.42 0.77
N PHE A 147 -13.25 2.31 1.93
CA PHE A 147 -12.63 1.68 3.09
C PHE A 147 -13.37 0.41 3.52
N TRP A 148 -12.61 -0.55 4.08
CA TRP A 148 -13.20 -1.75 4.68
C TRP A 148 -13.86 -1.38 6.01
N PRO A 149 -15.18 -1.62 6.20
CA PRO A 149 -15.91 -0.98 7.28
C PRO A 149 -15.69 -1.56 8.68
N GLU A 150 -15.56 -2.90 8.81
CA GLU A 150 -15.43 -3.58 10.11
C GLU A 150 -14.88 -5.02 9.96
N GLY A 151 -14.72 -5.74 11.07
CA GLY A 151 -14.23 -7.12 11.08
C GLY A 151 -12.71 -7.20 11.14
N ALA A 152 -12.08 -8.03 10.29
CA ALA A 152 -10.64 -8.24 10.31
C ALA A 152 -10.08 -8.57 8.92
N TRP A 153 -8.75 -8.42 8.76
CA TRP A 153 -8.00 -8.93 7.62
C TRP A 153 -7.07 -10.05 8.08
N ARG A 154 -7.21 -11.21 7.44
CA ARG A 154 -6.42 -12.40 7.77
C ARG A 154 -5.02 -12.32 7.19
N THR A 155 -4.02 -12.64 8.03
CA THR A 155 -2.64 -12.86 7.62
C THR A 155 -2.13 -14.18 8.20
N PRO A 156 -1.07 -14.78 7.66
CA PRO A 156 -0.46 -15.95 8.28
C PRO A 156 0.05 -15.70 9.72
N LEU A 157 0.34 -14.43 10.06
CA LEU A 157 0.76 -14.04 11.41
C LEU A 157 -0.40 -13.72 12.37
N GLY A 158 -1.64 -14.01 11.96
CA GLY A 158 -2.86 -13.75 12.69
C GLY A 158 -3.72 -12.65 12.07
N ASP A 159 -4.98 -12.60 12.49
CA ASP A 159 -5.95 -11.62 12.01
C ASP A 159 -5.62 -10.24 12.58
N ILE A 160 -5.77 -9.21 11.75
CA ILE A 160 -5.60 -7.80 12.13
C ILE A 160 -7.00 -7.17 12.17
N PRO A 161 -7.45 -6.67 13.33
CA PRO A 161 -8.77 -6.07 13.45
C PRO A 161 -8.86 -4.77 12.65
N VAL A 162 -10.03 -4.54 12.04
CA VAL A 162 -10.34 -3.28 11.36
C VAL A 162 -10.84 -2.26 12.38
N ASP A 163 -10.31 -1.05 12.31
CA ASP A 163 -10.73 0.06 13.16
C ASP A 163 -11.99 0.73 12.59
N ALA A 164 -13.15 0.13 12.86
CA ALA A 164 -14.44 0.63 12.41
C ALA A 164 -14.76 2.05 12.93
N LYS A 165 -14.18 2.46 14.07
CA LYS A 165 -14.38 3.80 14.61
C LYS A 165 -13.69 4.85 13.74
N LEU A 166 -12.44 4.60 13.33
CA LEU A 166 -11.73 5.48 12.39
C LEU A 166 -12.46 5.57 11.04
N GLY A 167 -13.00 4.45 10.53
CA GLY A 167 -13.77 4.44 9.29
C GLY A 167 -14.99 5.37 9.37
N LYS A 168 -15.81 5.24 10.41
CA LYS A 168 -16.97 6.10 10.64
C LYS A 168 -16.61 7.58 10.86
N GLU A 169 -15.50 7.83 11.55
CA GLU A 169 -15.01 9.18 11.76
C GLU A 169 -14.57 9.81 10.42
N LEU A 170 -13.80 9.09 9.60
CA LEU A 170 -13.35 9.54 8.30
C LEU A 170 -14.53 9.81 7.34
N GLU A 171 -15.53 8.93 7.31
CA GLU A 171 -16.77 9.10 6.54
C GLU A 171 -17.52 10.37 6.95
N SER A 172 -17.66 10.62 8.26
CA SER A 172 -18.39 11.77 8.80
C SER A 172 -17.77 13.12 8.45
N LEU A 173 -16.46 13.16 8.20
CA LEU A 173 -15.73 14.35 7.77
C LEU A 173 -15.88 14.63 6.26
N GLY A 174 -16.46 13.72 5.52
CA GLY A 174 -16.64 13.84 4.07
C GLY A 174 -15.35 13.50 3.33
N GLY A 175 -15.02 14.30 2.29
CA GLY A 175 -13.82 14.00 1.48
C GLY A 175 -14.01 12.89 0.46
N GLY A 176 -15.21 12.28 0.41
CA GLY A 176 -15.54 11.21 -0.53
C GLY A 176 -15.18 9.80 -0.05
N PHE A 177 -14.83 9.62 1.22
CA PHE A 177 -14.62 8.30 1.81
C PHE A 177 -15.96 7.61 2.08
N ALA A 178 -16.06 6.34 1.71
CA ALA A 178 -17.28 5.53 1.92
C ALA A 178 -16.94 4.07 2.22
N PRO A 179 -17.79 3.35 2.99
CA PRO A 179 -17.59 1.93 3.22
C PRO A 179 -17.79 1.15 1.91
N ASP A 180 -16.80 0.33 1.54
CA ASP A 180 -16.89 -0.53 0.35
C ASP A 180 -15.97 -1.75 0.48
N ILE A 181 -16.55 -2.93 0.49
CA ILE A 181 -15.82 -4.20 0.51
C ILE A 181 -15.32 -4.57 -0.89
N ALA A 182 -16.08 -4.23 -1.94
CA ALA A 182 -15.81 -4.70 -3.29
C ALA A 182 -14.46 -4.22 -3.83
N CYS A 183 -14.04 -2.99 -3.50
CA CYS A 183 -12.76 -2.44 -3.91
C CYS A 183 -11.56 -3.18 -3.31
N HIS A 184 -11.73 -3.92 -2.21
CA HIS A 184 -10.66 -4.61 -1.51
C HIS A 184 -10.55 -6.11 -1.80
N MET A 185 -11.62 -6.75 -2.28
CA MET A 185 -11.70 -8.22 -2.36
C MET A 185 -10.57 -8.88 -3.18
N ARG A 186 -10.15 -8.23 -4.27
CA ARG A 186 -9.08 -8.70 -5.17
C ARG A 186 -7.89 -7.75 -5.24
N GLU A 187 -7.86 -6.75 -4.36
CA GLU A 187 -6.77 -5.78 -4.30
C GLU A 187 -5.68 -6.30 -3.35
N HIS A 188 -4.44 -6.33 -3.81
CA HIS A 188 -3.32 -6.88 -3.06
C HIS A 188 -2.42 -5.83 -2.40
N ALA A 189 -2.46 -4.58 -2.87
CA ALA A 189 -1.51 -3.55 -2.46
C ALA A 189 -1.46 -3.29 -0.95
N ILE A 190 -2.60 -3.32 -0.27
CA ILE A 190 -2.66 -3.20 1.20
C ILE A 190 -2.29 -4.53 1.86
N GLU A 191 -2.82 -5.65 1.33
CA GLU A 191 -2.61 -6.98 1.92
C GLU A 191 -1.13 -7.33 2.08
N VAL A 192 -0.32 -7.06 1.05
CA VAL A 192 1.12 -7.37 1.05
C VAL A 192 1.86 -6.69 2.20
N LEU A 193 1.42 -5.51 2.63
CA LEU A 193 2.04 -4.79 3.75
C LEU A 193 1.67 -5.35 5.12
N LEU A 194 0.52 -6.02 5.24
CA LEU A 194 -0.04 -6.40 6.53
C LEU A 194 0.85 -7.33 7.37
N PRO A 195 1.53 -8.34 6.81
CA PRO A 195 2.45 -9.16 7.62
C PRO A 195 3.61 -8.34 8.19
N PHE A 196 4.16 -7.37 7.46
CA PHE A 196 5.18 -6.46 7.98
C PHE A 196 4.65 -5.61 9.14
N LEU A 197 3.45 -5.02 8.97
CA LEU A 197 2.82 -4.20 10.00
C LEU A 197 2.49 -5.02 11.25
N ARG A 198 1.95 -6.23 11.09
CA ARG A 198 1.66 -7.17 12.18
C ARG A 198 2.92 -7.62 12.90
N PHE A 199 4.02 -7.81 12.18
CA PHE A 199 5.32 -8.16 12.76
C PHE A 199 5.92 -7.00 13.55
N ALA A 200 5.92 -5.79 12.98
CA ALA A 200 6.48 -4.59 13.61
C ALA A 200 5.62 -4.10 14.79
N ARG A 201 4.29 -4.26 14.71
CA ARG A 201 3.32 -3.85 15.74
C ARG A 201 2.27 -4.94 15.97
N PRO A 202 2.55 -5.92 16.85
CA PRO A 202 1.69 -7.11 17.03
C PRO A 202 0.26 -6.82 17.50
N ASP A 203 0.02 -5.69 18.13
CA ASP A 203 -1.28 -5.26 18.65
C ASP A 203 -1.96 -4.19 17.76
N CYS A 204 -1.53 -4.06 16.50
CA CYS A 204 -2.10 -3.06 15.59
C CYS A 204 -3.53 -3.39 15.18
N SER A 205 -4.30 -2.33 14.92
CA SER A 205 -5.53 -2.33 14.13
C SER A 205 -5.36 -1.46 12.89
N ILE A 206 -6.13 -1.73 11.84
CA ILE A 206 -6.00 -1.06 10.55
C ILE A 206 -7.33 -0.47 10.07
N LEU A 207 -7.26 0.64 9.34
CA LEU A 207 -8.31 1.08 8.44
C LEU A 207 -7.77 0.99 7.01
N PRO A 208 -8.10 -0.09 6.26
CA PRO A 208 -7.71 -0.22 4.87
C PRO A 208 -8.53 0.72 3.99
N VAL A 209 -7.86 1.53 3.15
CA VAL A 209 -8.52 2.50 2.25
C VAL A 209 -7.90 2.39 0.86
N THR A 210 -8.69 2.08 -0.16
CA THR A 210 -8.26 2.17 -1.56
C THR A 210 -8.46 3.58 -2.08
N ILE A 211 -7.48 4.08 -2.83
CA ILE A 211 -7.52 5.41 -3.45
C ILE A 211 -7.42 5.26 -4.96
N GLY A 212 -8.51 5.58 -5.65
CA GLY A 212 -8.57 5.70 -7.09
C GLY A 212 -8.71 7.15 -7.54
N MET A 213 -8.96 7.35 -8.83
CA MET A 213 -9.13 8.69 -9.41
C MET A 213 -10.40 9.35 -8.84
N PRO A 214 -10.29 10.55 -8.24
CA PRO A 214 -11.45 11.26 -7.73
C PRO A 214 -12.48 11.57 -8.83
N SER A 215 -13.77 11.43 -8.48
CA SER A 215 -14.89 11.66 -9.41
C SER A 215 -15.10 13.15 -9.72
N ALA A 216 -14.55 14.06 -8.92
CA ALA A 216 -14.75 15.50 -9.07
C ALA A 216 -13.42 16.29 -8.92
N PRO A 217 -13.29 17.43 -9.59
CA PRO A 217 -12.17 18.36 -9.38
C PRO A 217 -12.03 18.74 -7.91
N GLY A 218 -10.80 18.74 -7.39
CA GLY A 218 -10.52 19.05 -5.98
C GLY A 218 -10.90 17.95 -4.98
N GLY A 219 -11.38 16.79 -5.43
CA GLY A 219 -11.75 15.67 -4.56
C GLY A 219 -10.59 15.18 -3.70
N LEU A 220 -9.37 15.10 -4.27
CA LEU A 220 -8.18 14.69 -3.52
C LEU A 220 -7.83 15.66 -2.39
N ALA A 221 -7.97 16.97 -2.62
CA ALA A 221 -7.71 17.98 -1.59
C ALA A 221 -8.73 17.90 -0.44
N LYS A 222 -10.02 17.69 -0.75
CA LYS A 222 -11.04 17.48 0.28
C LYS A 222 -10.78 16.21 1.10
N ALA A 223 -10.40 15.12 0.43
CA ALA A 223 -10.02 13.89 1.09
C ALA A 223 -8.80 14.08 2.01
N ALA A 224 -7.80 14.86 1.56
CA ALA A 224 -6.61 15.16 2.36
C ALA A 224 -6.95 15.95 3.64
N LEU A 225 -7.87 16.91 3.56
CA LEU A 225 -8.32 17.67 4.73
C LEU A 225 -9.08 16.78 5.73
N ALA A 226 -9.96 15.90 5.25
CA ALA A 226 -10.66 14.94 6.12
C ALA A 226 -9.66 13.98 6.80
N LEU A 227 -8.69 13.45 6.05
CA LEU A 227 -7.64 12.59 6.58
C LEU A 227 -6.77 13.33 7.61
N ALA A 228 -6.36 14.55 7.31
CA ALA A 228 -5.58 15.39 8.22
C ALA A 228 -6.34 15.66 9.52
N GLU A 229 -7.64 15.92 9.45
CA GLU A 229 -8.46 16.16 10.65
C GLU A 229 -8.54 14.91 11.54
N VAL A 230 -8.71 13.70 10.97
CA VAL A 230 -8.64 12.45 11.74
C VAL A 230 -7.28 12.31 12.42
N LEU A 231 -6.19 12.46 11.66
CA LEU A 231 -4.83 12.35 12.20
C LEU A 231 -4.53 13.39 13.27
N LYS A 232 -5.11 14.59 13.16
CA LYS A 232 -4.99 15.66 14.15
C LYS A 232 -5.68 15.32 15.47
N ARG A 233 -6.91 14.79 15.39
CA ARG A 233 -7.69 14.37 16.59
C ARG A 233 -6.99 13.28 17.38
N HIS A 234 -6.17 12.46 16.71
CA HIS A 234 -5.43 11.35 17.29
C HIS A 234 -3.90 11.59 17.30
N ALA A 235 -3.49 12.86 17.48
CA ALA A 235 -2.08 13.23 17.44
C ALA A 235 -1.27 12.65 18.61
N GLY A 236 -1.91 12.30 19.72
CA GLY A 236 -1.23 11.96 20.96
C GLY A 236 -0.72 13.21 21.71
N GLU A 237 0.14 13.02 22.68
CA GLU A 237 0.81 14.13 23.39
C GLU A 237 1.89 14.78 22.52
N GLU A 238 2.15 16.06 22.74
CA GLU A 238 3.18 16.80 21.99
C GLU A 238 4.56 16.17 22.19
N GLY A 239 5.22 15.81 21.09
CA GLY A 239 6.52 15.12 21.11
C GLY A 239 6.48 13.63 21.46
N GLY A 240 5.31 13.09 21.78
CA GLY A 240 5.08 11.67 22.08
C GLY A 240 4.70 10.82 20.86
N PRO A 241 4.52 9.50 21.06
CA PRO A 241 4.02 8.61 20.02
C PRO A 241 2.57 8.98 19.66
N ARG A 242 2.26 8.97 18.37
CA ARG A 242 0.90 9.20 17.88
C ARG A 242 0.00 8.00 18.17
N GLU A 243 -1.29 8.25 18.33
CA GLU A 243 -2.27 7.16 18.45
C GLU A 243 -2.60 6.53 17.10
N VAL A 244 -2.63 7.35 16.03
CA VAL A 244 -2.92 6.95 14.65
C VAL A 244 -1.78 7.36 13.75
N GLY A 245 -1.32 6.44 12.90
CA GLY A 245 -0.33 6.66 11.85
C GLY A 245 -0.86 6.37 10.47
N LEU A 246 -0.16 6.88 9.47
CA LEU A 246 -0.48 6.69 8.06
C LEU A 246 0.55 5.79 7.38
N VAL A 247 0.09 4.76 6.70
CA VAL A 247 0.90 3.90 5.83
C VAL A 247 0.41 4.05 4.41
N VAL A 248 1.31 4.28 3.47
CA VAL A 248 1.01 4.42 2.04
C VAL A 248 1.69 3.31 1.27
N SER A 249 0.94 2.63 0.45
CA SER A 249 1.38 1.51 -0.38
C SER A 249 1.64 1.95 -1.82
N SER A 250 2.87 1.81 -2.31
CA SER A 250 3.21 2.16 -3.70
C SER A 250 4.48 1.48 -4.16
N ASP A 251 4.41 0.79 -5.30
CA ASP A 251 5.59 0.55 -6.12
C ASP A 251 5.85 1.78 -6.99
N MET A 252 7.07 1.91 -7.54
CA MET A 252 7.50 3.01 -8.39
C MET A 252 7.24 2.71 -9.87
N ASN A 253 8.15 3.07 -10.78
CA ASN A 253 7.95 2.84 -12.22
C ASN A 253 8.04 1.35 -12.57
N HIS A 254 7.29 0.91 -13.61
CA HIS A 254 7.16 -0.49 -14.01
C HIS A 254 7.58 -0.70 -15.46
N PHE A 255 8.27 -1.84 -15.68
CA PHE A 255 8.45 -2.49 -16.98
C PHE A 255 9.32 -1.76 -18.00
N GLU A 256 10.12 -0.79 -17.57
CA GLU A 256 11.19 -0.19 -18.34
C GLU A 256 12.54 -0.84 -17.99
N ASN A 257 13.61 -0.53 -18.76
CA ASN A 257 14.97 -0.92 -18.38
C ASN A 257 15.40 -0.22 -17.09
N GLU A 258 16.35 -0.80 -16.37
CA GLU A 258 16.73 -0.34 -15.05
C GLU A 258 17.21 1.12 -15.02
N ALA A 259 18.02 1.54 -15.98
CA ALA A 259 18.54 2.91 -16.02
C ALA A 259 17.42 3.93 -16.18
N HIS A 260 16.50 3.66 -17.09
CA HIS A 260 15.32 4.54 -17.31
C HIS A 260 14.33 4.49 -16.15
N THR A 261 14.09 3.31 -15.56
CA THR A 261 13.25 3.19 -14.36
C THR A 261 13.81 4.03 -13.22
N ARG A 262 15.14 3.97 -12.95
CA ARG A 262 15.77 4.79 -11.90
C ARG A 262 15.62 6.30 -12.17
N GLU A 263 15.73 6.74 -13.43
CA GLU A 263 15.51 8.14 -13.82
C GLU A 263 14.06 8.57 -13.55
N LEU A 264 13.08 7.76 -13.93
CA LEU A 264 11.66 8.03 -13.71
C LEU A 264 11.30 8.01 -12.22
N ASP A 265 11.84 7.05 -11.47
CA ASP A 265 11.66 6.96 -10.02
C ASP A 265 12.22 8.20 -9.32
N GLU A 266 13.42 8.65 -9.71
CA GLU A 266 14.02 9.88 -9.17
C GLU A 266 13.13 11.10 -9.43
N ALA A 267 12.55 11.21 -10.63
CA ALA A 267 11.63 12.29 -10.97
C ALA A 267 10.37 12.31 -10.10
N ALA A 268 9.85 11.15 -9.70
CA ALA A 268 8.71 11.05 -8.78
C ALA A 268 9.14 11.24 -7.29
N LEU A 269 10.32 10.76 -6.90
CA LEU A 269 10.81 10.86 -5.53
C LEU A 269 11.17 12.28 -5.13
N ARG A 270 11.74 13.09 -6.03
CA ARG A 270 12.10 14.49 -5.72
C ARG A 270 10.94 15.30 -5.17
N PRO A 271 9.77 15.39 -5.83
CA PRO A 271 8.63 16.13 -5.28
C PRO A 271 8.05 15.49 -4.02
N LEU A 272 8.08 14.16 -3.90
CA LEU A 272 7.63 13.46 -2.70
C LEU A 272 8.48 13.88 -1.48
N LEU A 273 9.80 13.95 -1.63
CA LEU A 273 10.72 14.27 -0.56
C LEU A 273 10.68 15.76 -0.15
N VAL A 274 10.28 16.65 -1.03
CA VAL A 274 9.98 18.05 -0.66
C VAL A 274 8.52 18.28 -0.30
N LEU A 275 7.75 17.20 -0.17
CA LEU A 275 6.34 17.21 0.21
C LEU A 275 5.45 18.05 -0.72
N ASP A 276 5.77 18.09 -2.01
CA ASP A 276 4.95 18.75 -3.07
C ASP A 276 4.10 17.71 -3.83
N ALA A 277 2.91 17.44 -3.29
CA ALA A 277 1.96 16.49 -3.89
C ALA A 277 1.50 16.92 -5.30
N SER A 278 1.42 18.22 -5.55
CA SER A 278 0.98 18.74 -6.87
C SER A 278 2.07 18.51 -7.91
N LEU A 279 3.32 18.76 -7.56
CA LEU A 279 4.46 18.48 -8.43
C LEU A 279 4.61 16.96 -8.65
N LEU A 280 4.45 16.11 -7.61
CA LEU A 280 4.46 14.66 -7.74
C LEU A 280 3.48 14.18 -8.81
N LEU A 281 2.23 14.61 -8.73
CA LEU A 281 1.20 14.22 -9.71
C LEU A 281 1.49 14.76 -11.10
N ARG A 282 2.04 15.98 -11.23
CA ARG A 282 2.45 16.53 -12.54
C ARG A 282 3.61 15.75 -13.17
N GLU A 283 4.64 15.41 -12.39
CA GLU A 283 5.78 14.61 -12.89
C GLU A 283 5.32 13.20 -13.31
N VAL A 284 4.53 12.52 -12.44
CA VAL A 284 4.00 11.19 -12.74
C VAL A 284 3.16 11.20 -14.01
N HIS A 285 2.24 12.15 -14.15
CA HIS A 285 1.38 12.24 -15.33
C HIS A 285 2.16 12.72 -16.57
N GLY A 286 2.97 13.77 -16.43
CA GLY A 286 3.66 14.42 -17.55
C GLY A 286 4.74 13.54 -18.18
N ARG A 287 5.40 12.69 -17.40
CA ARG A 287 6.42 11.73 -17.88
C ARG A 287 5.88 10.32 -18.13
N GLY A 288 4.59 10.08 -17.85
CA GLY A 288 4.00 8.76 -17.99
C GLY A 288 4.57 7.73 -17.00
N ILE A 289 5.01 8.16 -15.80
CA ILE A 289 5.55 7.29 -14.76
C ILE A 289 4.44 6.38 -14.26
N SER A 290 4.68 5.08 -14.23
CA SER A 290 3.67 4.08 -13.85
C SER A 290 3.65 3.80 -12.32
N MET A 291 4.00 4.78 -11.49
CA MET A 291 3.89 4.71 -10.02
C MET A 291 2.44 4.43 -9.62
N CYS A 292 2.16 3.18 -9.16
CA CYS A 292 0.79 2.74 -8.91
C CYS A 292 0.13 3.48 -7.76
N GLY A 293 0.87 3.82 -6.72
CA GLY A 293 0.41 4.56 -5.54
C GLY A 293 0.59 6.07 -5.62
N ALA A 294 0.68 6.67 -6.80
CA ALA A 294 0.86 8.13 -6.93
C ALA A 294 -0.26 8.94 -6.25
N LEU A 295 -1.53 8.51 -6.41
CA LEU A 295 -2.68 9.15 -5.75
C LEU A 295 -2.69 8.94 -4.23
N PRO A 296 -2.51 7.70 -3.68
CA PRO A 296 -2.34 7.49 -2.26
C PRO A 296 -1.19 8.30 -1.65
N ALA A 297 -0.03 8.36 -2.33
CA ALA A 297 1.13 9.12 -1.88
C ALA A 297 0.86 10.64 -1.86
N ALA A 298 0.26 11.17 -2.93
CA ALA A 298 -0.13 12.57 -2.99
C ALA A 298 -1.14 12.93 -1.88
N LEU A 299 -2.15 12.09 -1.67
CA LEU A 299 -3.13 12.25 -0.59
C LEU A 299 -2.44 12.27 0.79
N GLY A 300 -1.56 11.31 1.05
CA GLY A 300 -0.80 11.24 2.29
C GLY A 300 0.09 12.46 2.53
N VAL A 301 0.84 12.89 1.50
CA VAL A 301 1.67 14.12 1.56
C VAL A 301 0.83 15.35 1.84
N MET A 302 -0.32 15.53 1.16
CA MET A 302 -1.22 16.67 1.41
C MET A 302 -1.74 16.66 2.85
N ALA A 303 -2.15 15.51 3.38
CA ALA A 303 -2.62 15.38 4.75
C ALA A 303 -1.50 15.69 5.76
N CYS A 304 -0.29 15.15 5.56
CA CYS A 304 0.85 15.42 6.42
C CYS A 304 1.26 16.90 6.40
N ARG A 305 1.25 17.54 5.22
CA ARG A 305 1.52 18.99 5.11
C ARG A 305 0.49 19.82 5.86
N ALA A 306 -0.78 19.46 5.82
CA ALA A 306 -1.83 20.14 6.60
C ALA A 306 -1.63 20.01 8.11
N LEU A 307 -0.87 19.00 8.56
CA LEU A 307 -0.47 18.80 9.96
C LEU A 307 0.88 19.46 10.31
N GLY A 308 1.50 20.17 9.37
CA GLY A 308 2.77 20.84 9.59
C GLY A 308 4.00 20.00 9.28
N ALA A 309 3.86 18.83 8.64
CA ALA A 309 5.01 18.06 8.19
C ALA A 309 5.93 18.90 7.30
N SER A 310 7.21 18.84 7.58
CA SER A 310 8.24 19.64 6.91
C SER A 310 9.41 18.80 6.40
N HIS A 311 9.47 17.55 6.79
CA HIS A 311 10.58 16.67 6.48
C HIS A 311 10.10 15.34 5.90
N ALA A 312 10.83 14.85 4.89
CA ALA A 312 10.73 13.50 4.39
C ALA A 312 12.14 12.91 4.23
N HIS A 313 12.27 11.60 4.39
CA HIS A 313 13.52 10.86 4.25
C HIS A 313 13.29 9.60 3.44
N LEU A 314 14.07 9.45 2.36
CA LEU A 314 14.11 8.22 1.55
C LEU A 314 15.00 7.20 2.26
N CYS A 315 14.41 6.10 2.72
CA CYS A 315 15.11 5.06 3.46
C CYS A 315 15.90 4.12 2.53
N ALA A 316 15.29 3.75 1.41
CA ALA A 316 15.92 2.94 0.37
C ALA A 316 15.19 3.12 -0.97
N HIS A 317 15.93 2.92 -2.07
CA HIS A 317 15.42 2.84 -3.43
C HIS A 317 16.18 1.75 -4.18
N ASP A 318 15.44 0.81 -4.79
CA ASP A 318 16.03 -0.26 -5.58
C ASP A 318 15.08 -0.71 -6.69
N THR A 319 15.49 -1.70 -7.47
CA THR A 319 14.67 -2.28 -8.53
C THR A 319 14.59 -3.80 -8.38
N SER A 320 13.65 -4.43 -9.10
CA SER A 320 13.54 -5.89 -9.16
C SER A 320 14.80 -6.57 -9.71
N ALA A 321 15.69 -5.84 -10.38
CA ALA A 321 16.96 -6.35 -10.86
C ALA A 321 17.88 -6.81 -9.73
N ALA A 322 17.81 -6.20 -8.55
CA ALA A 322 18.58 -6.60 -7.39
C ALA A 322 18.37 -8.07 -6.99
N ALA A 323 17.14 -8.57 -7.17
CA ALA A 323 16.78 -9.96 -6.86
C ALA A 323 16.85 -10.88 -8.09
N SER A 324 16.45 -10.39 -9.29
CA SER A 324 16.33 -11.22 -10.50
C SER A 324 17.59 -11.24 -11.36
N GLY A 325 18.46 -10.22 -11.27
CA GLY A 325 19.57 -9.99 -12.19
C GLY A 325 19.15 -9.51 -13.58
N ASP A 326 17.84 -9.40 -13.88
CA ASP A 326 17.37 -8.92 -15.19
C ASP A 326 17.14 -7.41 -15.15
N THR A 327 17.98 -6.66 -15.87
CA THR A 327 17.94 -5.19 -15.95
C THR A 327 17.13 -4.65 -17.14
N ARG A 328 16.59 -5.53 -17.99
CA ARG A 328 15.90 -5.13 -19.22
C ARG A 328 14.46 -4.66 -18.98
N ARG A 329 13.83 -5.21 -17.96
CA ARG A 329 12.43 -4.91 -17.62
C ARG A 329 12.21 -5.05 -16.12
N VAL A 330 12.27 -3.94 -15.42
CA VAL A 330 12.24 -3.92 -13.95
C VAL A 330 11.01 -3.19 -13.40
N VAL A 331 10.82 -3.34 -12.10
CA VAL A 331 9.92 -2.52 -11.28
C VAL A 331 10.78 -1.80 -10.23
N GLY A 332 10.56 -0.51 -10.08
CA GLY A 332 11.21 0.30 -9.04
C GLY A 332 10.50 0.20 -7.70
N TYR A 333 11.25 0.27 -6.62
CA TYR A 333 10.76 0.21 -5.24
C TYR A 333 11.39 1.31 -4.41
N ALA A 334 10.60 1.99 -3.60
CA ALA A 334 11.09 2.99 -2.67
C ALA A 334 10.39 2.89 -1.33
N SER A 335 11.10 3.22 -0.25
CA SER A 335 10.49 3.40 1.06
C SER A 335 10.93 4.73 1.67
N ALA A 336 9.99 5.45 2.27
CA ALA A 336 10.22 6.78 2.83
C ALA A 336 9.42 7.03 4.09
N LEU A 337 9.90 7.98 4.91
CA LEU A 337 9.28 8.46 6.12
C LEU A 337 8.97 9.95 5.99
N VAL A 338 7.84 10.40 6.58
CA VAL A 338 7.43 11.81 6.64
C VAL A 338 7.07 12.19 8.09
N TRP A 339 7.56 13.34 8.59
CA TRP A 339 7.26 13.85 9.93
C TRP A 339 7.22 15.37 10.00
#